data_53eb8c5bd0b1faea841efef970a5b42b
#
_entry.id   53eb8c5bd0b1faea841efef970a5b42b
#
_cell.length_a   1.000
_cell.length_b   1.000
_cell.length_c   1.000
_cell.angle_alpha   90.00
_cell.angle_beta   90.00
_cell.angle_gamma   90.00
#
_symmetry.space_group_name_H-M   'P 1'
#
loop_
_entity.id
_entity.type
_entity.pdbx_description
1 polymer ?
#
loop_
_entity_poly.entity_id
_entity_poly.type
_entity_poly.pdbx_seq_one_letter_code
_entity_poly.pdbx_strand_id
1 'polypeptide(L)'
;MKLLIIALLVILAFGIFHFYRQRSYLKTLTEEEFIKGYRKAQLIDVREPQEFDRGHILGARNIPVTQLKQRLIELRKDKPVYLYCQSGSRSARAAQILHKKGYEDISQLKGGFKKWTGKIKTK
;
A
#
# COMPACT_ATOMS: atom_id res chain seq x y z
N MET A 1 -18.45 -39.69 7.42
CA MET A 1 -19.03 -38.33 7.52
C MET A 1 -18.22 -37.40 8.43
N LYS A 2 -17.83 -37.84 9.63
CA LYS A 2 -17.04 -36.96 10.52
C LYS A 2 -15.68 -36.59 9.94
N LEU A 3 -15.00 -37.49 9.23
CA LEU A 3 -13.71 -37.21 8.59
C LEU A 3 -13.83 -36.18 7.49
N LEU A 4 -14.93 -36.19 6.74
CA LEU A 4 -15.17 -35.24 5.67
C LEU A 4 -15.38 -33.82 6.19
N ILE A 5 -16.12 -33.70 7.30
CA ILE A 5 -16.37 -32.42 7.96
C ILE A 5 -15.06 -31.84 8.52
N ILE A 6 -14.24 -32.70 9.15
CA ILE A 6 -12.93 -32.28 9.70
C ILE A 6 -12.03 -31.76 8.56
N ALA A 7 -11.97 -32.49 7.44
CA ALA A 7 -11.18 -32.08 6.28
C ALA A 7 -11.64 -30.73 5.72
N LEU A 8 -12.95 -30.50 5.63
CA LEU A 8 -13.48 -29.22 5.17
C LEU A 8 -13.13 -28.07 6.12
N LEU A 9 -13.21 -28.31 7.42
CA LEU A 9 -12.85 -27.31 8.42
C LEU A 9 -11.36 -26.96 8.36
N VAL A 10 -10.50 -27.96 8.14
CA VAL A 10 -9.05 -27.73 8.01
C VAL A 10 -8.75 -26.91 6.76
N ILE A 11 -9.38 -27.23 5.63
CA ILE A 11 -9.18 -26.49 4.39
C ILE A 11 -9.66 -25.05 4.55
N LEU A 12 -10.82 -24.84 5.18
CA LEU A 12 -11.36 -23.51 5.44
C LEU A 12 -10.43 -22.70 6.35
N ALA A 13 -9.97 -23.31 7.45
CA ALA A 13 -9.05 -22.66 8.38
C ALA A 13 -7.74 -22.30 7.70
N PHE A 14 -7.20 -23.20 6.87
CA PHE A 14 -5.98 -22.93 6.10
C PHE A 14 -6.18 -21.78 5.12
N GLY A 15 -7.30 -21.76 4.42
CA GLY A 15 -7.64 -20.68 3.49
C GLY A 15 -7.74 -19.33 4.18
N ILE A 16 -8.42 -19.27 5.34
CA ILE A 16 -8.54 -18.06 6.15
C ILE A 16 -7.19 -17.59 6.64
N PHE A 17 -6.38 -18.52 7.18
CA PHE A 17 -5.04 -18.23 7.67
C PHE A 17 -4.15 -17.68 6.56
N HIS A 18 -4.18 -18.30 5.38
CA HIS A 18 -3.40 -17.87 4.22
C HIS A 18 -3.83 -16.48 3.75
N PHE A 19 -5.14 -16.22 3.71
CA PHE A 19 -5.70 -14.92 3.35
C PHE A 19 -5.23 -13.82 4.31
N TYR A 20 -5.33 -14.04 5.62
CA TYR A 20 -4.87 -13.07 6.61
C TYR A 20 -3.36 -12.86 6.54
N ARG A 21 -2.60 -13.93 6.34
CA ARG A 21 -1.15 -13.82 6.24
C ARG A 21 -0.71 -13.01 5.02
N GLN A 22 -1.39 -13.13 3.89
CA GLN A 22 -1.11 -12.32 2.72
C GLN A 22 -1.41 -10.85 2.93
N ARG A 23 -2.45 -10.53 3.70
CA ARG A 23 -2.80 -9.15 4.01
C ARG A 23 -1.94 -8.52 5.10
N SER A 24 -1.26 -9.31 5.91
CA SER A 24 -0.44 -8.81 7.02
C SER A 24 0.82 -8.07 6.56
N TYR A 25 1.21 -8.17 5.30
CA TYR A 25 2.38 -7.49 4.77
C TYR A 25 2.16 -5.97 4.60
N LEU A 26 0.91 -5.53 4.52
CA LEU A 26 0.57 -4.13 4.33
C LEU A 26 0.11 -3.52 5.64
N LYS A 27 0.88 -2.55 6.13
CA LYS A 27 0.51 -1.79 7.32
C LYS A 27 -0.36 -0.61 6.91
N THR A 28 -1.44 -0.37 7.65
CA THR A 28 -2.28 0.79 7.43
C THR A 28 -2.02 1.77 8.57
N LEU A 29 -1.45 2.92 8.26
CA LEU A 29 -1.05 3.93 9.24
C LEU A 29 -2.06 5.06 9.29
N THR A 30 -2.34 5.55 10.50
CA THR A 30 -3.10 6.78 10.67
C THR A 30 -2.29 7.96 10.10
N GLU A 31 -2.95 9.09 9.85
CA GLU A 31 -2.24 10.29 9.36
C GLU A 31 -1.10 10.67 10.30
N GLU A 32 -1.33 10.61 11.61
CA GLU A 32 -0.32 10.92 12.61
C GLU A 32 0.90 10.00 12.52
N GLU A 33 0.65 8.68 12.43
CA GLU A 33 1.73 7.70 12.27
C GLU A 33 2.47 7.88 10.96
N PHE A 34 1.72 8.19 9.89
CA PHE A 34 2.27 8.39 8.55
C PHE A 34 3.22 9.60 8.52
N ILE A 35 2.81 10.70 9.15
CA ILE A 35 3.62 11.92 9.24
C ILE A 35 4.95 11.66 9.97
N LYS A 36 4.93 10.83 11.00
CA LYS A 36 6.15 10.52 11.76
C LYS A 36 7.23 9.84 10.95
N GLY A 37 6.84 9.05 9.95
CA GLY A 37 7.78 8.22 9.19
C GLY A 37 7.97 8.56 7.73
N TYR A 38 7.10 9.37 7.13
CA TYR A 38 7.08 9.48 5.68
C TYR A 38 8.32 10.15 5.07
N ARG A 39 9.01 11.00 5.83
CA ARG A 39 10.23 11.66 5.33
C ARG A 39 11.42 10.71 5.22
N LYS A 40 11.44 9.65 6.04
CA LYS A 40 12.48 8.62 6.00
C LYS A 40 12.13 7.47 5.06
N ALA A 41 10.93 7.48 4.52
CA ALA A 41 10.43 6.46 3.62
C ALA A 41 10.42 6.96 2.19
N GLN A 42 10.20 6.04 1.27
CA GLN A 42 9.92 6.37 -0.12
C GLN A 42 8.42 6.65 -0.21
N LEU A 43 8.06 7.92 -0.30
CA LEU A 43 6.66 8.35 -0.31
C LEU A 43 6.13 8.39 -1.73
N ILE A 44 5.19 7.52 -2.03
CA ILE A 44 4.69 7.31 -3.39
C ILE A 44 3.19 7.55 -3.47
N ASP A 45 2.82 8.44 -4.37
CA ASP A 45 1.43 8.65 -4.76
C ASP A 45 1.13 7.75 -5.96
N VAL A 46 0.25 6.77 -5.77
CA VAL A 46 -0.06 5.80 -6.84
C VAL A 46 -1.30 6.17 -7.66
N ARG A 47 -1.77 7.41 -7.49
CA ARG A 47 -2.87 7.94 -8.31
C ARG A 47 -2.35 8.32 -9.70
N GLU A 48 -3.28 8.66 -10.59
CA GLU A 48 -2.90 9.10 -11.93
C GLU A 48 -2.24 10.49 -11.90
N PRO A 49 -1.43 10.83 -12.93
CA PRO A 49 -0.71 12.11 -12.94
C PRO A 49 -1.59 13.34 -12.81
N GLN A 50 -2.79 13.30 -13.37
CA GLN A 50 -3.72 14.43 -13.29
C GLN A 50 -4.18 14.69 -11.86
N GLU A 51 -4.40 13.61 -11.09
CA GLU A 51 -4.75 13.72 -9.68
C GLU A 51 -3.58 14.27 -8.87
N PHE A 52 -2.39 13.77 -9.13
CA PHE A 52 -1.15 14.23 -8.49
C PHE A 52 -0.93 15.74 -8.72
N ASP A 53 -1.12 16.20 -9.94
CA ASP A 53 -0.88 17.59 -10.30
C ASP A 53 -1.86 18.55 -9.63
N ARG A 54 -3.07 18.10 -9.35
CA ARG A 54 -4.09 18.90 -8.64
C ARG A 54 -3.79 19.09 -7.16
N GLY A 55 -2.97 18.23 -6.62
CA GLY A 55 -2.58 18.28 -5.21
C GLY A 55 -2.08 16.95 -4.75
N HIS A 56 -0.95 16.94 -4.05
CA HIS A 56 -0.35 15.73 -3.50
C HIS A 56 0.36 16.07 -2.19
N ILE A 57 0.65 15.04 -1.41
CA ILE A 57 1.39 15.22 -0.16
C ILE A 57 2.77 15.75 -0.49
N LEU A 58 3.19 16.79 0.24
CA LEU A 58 4.49 17.41 0.05
C LEU A 58 5.60 16.37 0.15
N GLY A 59 6.44 16.29 -0.87
CA GLY A 59 7.55 15.33 -0.94
C GLY A 59 7.22 14.01 -1.62
N ALA A 60 5.97 13.79 -2.02
CA ALA A 60 5.57 12.57 -2.71
C ALA A 60 6.08 12.53 -4.14
N ARG A 61 6.45 11.33 -4.58
CA ARG A 61 6.73 11.03 -5.98
C ARG A 61 5.50 10.34 -6.58
N ASN A 62 5.18 10.66 -7.81
CA ASN A 62 4.06 10.02 -8.48
C ASN A 62 4.55 8.81 -9.30
N ILE A 63 4.09 7.63 -8.91
CA ILE A 63 4.22 6.41 -9.70
C ILE A 63 2.84 5.78 -9.74
N PRO A 64 2.05 6.06 -10.79
CA PRO A 64 0.70 5.50 -10.88
C PRO A 64 0.72 3.98 -10.80
N VAL A 65 -0.29 3.39 -10.16
CA VAL A 65 -0.37 1.94 -10.00
C VAL A 65 -0.33 1.23 -11.36
N THR A 66 -0.85 1.88 -12.41
CA THR A 66 -0.84 1.36 -13.78
C THR A 66 0.58 1.27 -14.38
N GLN A 67 1.52 2.05 -13.86
CA GLN A 67 2.91 2.09 -14.33
C GLN A 67 3.88 1.43 -13.36
N LEU A 68 3.41 0.97 -12.22
CA LEU A 68 4.28 0.53 -11.13
C LEU A 68 5.18 -0.63 -11.55
N LYS A 69 4.64 -1.61 -12.26
CA LYS A 69 5.42 -2.79 -12.69
C LYS A 69 6.61 -2.42 -13.57
N GLN A 70 6.47 -1.41 -14.41
CA GLN A 70 7.52 -0.96 -15.32
C GLN A 70 8.52 -0.03 -14.62
N ARG A 71 8.16 0.52 -13.47
CA ARG A 71 8.95 1.54 -12.78
C ARG A 71 9.50 1.08 -11.42
N LEU A 72 9.53 -0.22 -11.17
CA LEU A 72 10.03 -0.77 -9.89
C LEU A 72 11.48 -0.42 -9.62
N ILE A 73 12.28 -0.19 -10.66
CA ILE A 73 13.68 0.21 -10.50
C ILE A 73 13.83 1.54 -9.74
N GLU A 74 12.80 2.36 -9.72
CA GLU A 74 12.82 3.63 -8.99
C GLU A 74 12.66 3.45 -7.48
N LEU A 75 12.31 2.23 -7.03
CA LEU A 75 12.05 1.94 -5.61
C LEU A 75 13.10 0.98 -5.05
N ARG A 76 13.61 1.33 -3.88
CA ARG A 76 14.57 0.50 -3.16
C ARG A 76 13.84 -0.49 -2.26
N LYS A 77 14.37 -1.72 -2.20
CA LYS A 77 13.83 -2.76 -1.31
C LYS A 77 14.30 -2.62 0.13
N ASP A 78 15.41 -1.92 0.35
CA ASP A 78 16.03 -1.76 1.66
C ASP A 78 15.51 -0.55 2.44
N LYS A 79 14.50 0.14 1.91
CA LYS A 79 13.87 1.28 2.57
C LYS A 79 12.36 1.09 2.63
N PRO A 80 11.70 1.61 3.68
CA PRO A 80 10.25 1.56 3.74
C PRO A 80 9.60 2.24 2.54
N VAL A 81 8.51 1.67 2.06
CA VAL A 81 7.69 2.28 1.00
C VAL A 81 6.38 2.71 1.62
N TYR A 82 6.08 4.00 1.54
CA TYR A 82 4.82 4.58 2.01
C TYR A 82 3.98 4.93 0.81
N LEU A 83 2.80 4.33 0.72
CA LEU A 83 1.90 4.47 -0.41
C LEU A 83 0.63 5.21 -0.01
N TYR A 84 0.08 5.97 -0.92
CA TYR A 84 -1.28 6.44 -0.78
C TYR A 84 -1.95 6.61 -2.15
N CYS A 85 -3.26 6.52 -2.13
CA CYS A 85 -4.09 6.87 -3.28
C CYS A 85 -5.22 7.77 -2.79
N GLN A 86 -6.29 7.89 -3.55
CA GLN A 86 -7.39 8.77 -3.16
C GLN A 86 -8.16 8.25 -1.94
N SER A 87 -8.47 6.94 -1.91
CA SER A 87 -9.30 6.32 -0.87
C SER A 87 -8.76 5.01 -0.27
N GLY A 88 -7.79 4.37 -0.90
CA GLY A 88 -7.14 3.16 -0.38
C GLY A 88 -7.13 1.96 -1.31
N SER A 89 -8.00 1.87 -2.31
CA SER A 89 -8.09 0.68 -3.17
C SER A 89 -6.87 0.52 -4.08
N ARG A 90 -6.42 1.60 -4.70
CA ARG A 90 -5.25 1.57 -5.61
C ARG A 90 -3.96 1.34 -4.82
N SER A 91 -3.84 1.90 -3.62
CA SER A 91 -2.65 1.68 -2.78
C SER A 91 -2.56 0.22 -2.32
N ALA A 92 -3.68 -0.41 -2.00
CA ALA A 92 -3.71 -1.84 -1.67
C ALA A 92 -3.24 -2.70 -2.85
N ARG A 93 -3.67 -2.37 -4.06
CA ARG A 93 -3.23 -3.06 -5.27
C ARG A 93 -1.73 -2.85 -5.52
N ALA A 94 -1.26 -1.63 -5.35
CA ALA A 94 0.16 -1.30 -5.48
C ALA A 94 1.00 -2.10 -4.49
N ALA A 95 0.55 -2.20 -3.24
CA ALA A 95 1.22 -2.98 -2.21
C ALA A 95 1.30 -4.46 -2.60
N GLN A 96 0.25 -5.01 -3.18
CA GLN A 96 0.26 -6.39 -3.66
C GLN A 96 1.32 -6.61 -4.73
N ILE A 97 1.43 -5.68 -5.68
CA ILE A 97 2.46 -5.73 -6.73
C ILE A 97 3.85 -5.70 -6.11
N LEU A 98 4.08 -4.78 -5.17
CA LEU A 98 5.38 -4.64 -4.50
C LEU A 98 5.72 -5.88 -3.68
N HIS A 99 4.76 -6.42 -2.95
CA HIS A 99 4.98 -7.60 -2.13
C HIS A 99 5.42 -8.81 -2.98
N LYS A 100 4.79 -9.00 -4.13
CA LYS A 100 5.16 -10.08 -5.05
C LYS A 100 6.56 -9.93 -5.62
N LYS A 101 7.08 -8.70 -5.64
CA LYS A 101 8.42 -8.40 -6.17
C LYS A 101 9.49 -8.31 -5.08
N GLY A 102 9.15 -8.69 -3.84
CA GLY A 102 10.12 -8.79 -2.76
C GLY A 102 10.25 -7.57 -1.85
N TYR A 103 9.36 -6.60 -1.99
CA TYR A 103 9.31 -5.47 -1.06
C TYR A 103 8.57 -5.90 0.20
N GLU A 104 9.20 -5.73 1.36
CA GLU A 104 8.66 -6.24 2.63
C GLU A 104 8.08 -5.17 3.54
N ASP A 105 8.68 -3.98 3.56
CA ASP A 105 8.26 -2.89 4.45
C ASP A 105 7.37 -1.92 3.69
N ILE A 106 6.07 -2.22 3.67
CA ILE A 106 5.07 -1.47 2.90
C ILE A 106 4.00 -0.95 3.83
N SER A 107 3.74 0.36 3.76
CA SER A 107 2.68 1.01 4.55
C SER A 107 1.81 1.87 3.65
N GLN A 108 0.55 2.04 4.04
CA GLN A 108 -0.37 2.93 3.35
C GLN A 108 -1.04 3.90 4.31
N LEU A 109 -1.49 5.03 3.78
CA LEU A 109 -2.21 6.05 4.53
C LEU A 109 -3.67 5.66 4.70
N LYS A 110 -4.12 5.57 5.95
CA LYS A 110 -5.52 5.31 6.25
C LYS A 110 -6.40 6.44 5.71
N GLY A 111 -7.40 6.06 4.94
CA GLY A 111 -8.34 7.03 4.34
C GLY A 111 -7.83 7.71 3.09
N GLY A 112 -6.55 7.58 2.74
CA GLY A 112 -5.97 8.14 1.54
C GLY A 112 -5.89 9.66 1.52
N PHE A 113 -5.57 10.21 0.35
CA PHE A 113 -5.43 11.65 0.16
C PHE A 113 -6.73 12.40 0.45
N LYS A 114 -7.86 11.77 0.20
CA LYS A 114 -9.19 12.35 0.45
C LYS A 114 -9.33 12.89 1.88
N LYS A 115 -8.73 12.21 2.85
CA LYS A 115 -8.81 12.58 4.27
C LYS A 115 -7.54 13.27 4.80
N TRP A 116 -6.56 13.51 3.95
CA TRP A 116 -5.29 14.11 4.36
C TRP A 116 -5.47 15.56 4.75
N THR A 117 -4.92 15.94 5.90
CA THR A 117 -4.97 17.33 6.41
C THR A 117 -3.60 17.97 6.52
N GLY A 118 -2.53 17.25 6.16
CA GLY A 118 -1.17 17.76 6.23
C GLY A 118 -0.80 18.66 5.04
N LYS A 119 0.49 18.93 4.92
CA LYS A 119 1.01 19.81 3.87
C LYS A 119 0.87 19.18 2.48
N ILE A 120 0.47 19.96 1.52
CA ILE A 120 0.33 19.53 0.13
C ILE A 120 1.09 20.46 -0.80
N LYS A 121 1.35 19.96 -1.99
CA LYS A 121 1.92 20.72 -3.10
C LYS A 121 1.03 20.56 -4.33
N THR A 122 0.86 21.62 -5.09
CA THR A 122 0.19 21.59 -6.40
C THR A 122 1.21 21.91 -7.47
N LYS A 123 0.96 21.38 -8.64
CA LYS A 123 1.84 21.64 -9.78
C LYS A 123 1.32 22.79 -10.64
#